data_a7e6c4f0451d604d2b37d50bbf1f8b6a
#
_entry.id   a7e6c4f0451d604d2b37d50bbf1f8b6a
#
_cell.length_a   1.000
_cell.length_b   1.000
_cell.length_c   1.000
_cell.angle_alpha   90.00
_cell.angle_beta   90.00
_cell.angle_gamma   90.00
#
_symmetry.space_group_name_H-M   'P 1'
#
loop_
_entity.id
_entity.type
_entity.pdbx_description
1 polymer ?
#
loop_
_entity_poly.entity_id
_entity_poly.type
_entity_poly.pdbx_seq_one_letter_code
_entity_poly.pdbx_strand_id
1 'polypeptide(L)'
;MRIGLPKEIKNHEQRVGLTPDSVSELTRRGHSVLVETRAGIGIGAADENYVAAGAEIVADASSVFDRSQMIIKVKEPQAQERAMLREDHTLFTYLHLAPDADQTADLVRSGATSIAYETVTDDDGGLPLLAPMSKVAGRMSIQAAANFLQQPNGGSGKLIGGVPGVAAAKIVIIGGGVVGQHAAEMAIGLGGDVTILDRNNAVLDQVSSRWGAAVRTIYSTSKALEDEVAAADVVVGAVLVTGDTAPKLVTAEMVKSMSPGSVLVDVAIDQGGAFETSHATTHADPVYIVDDVVHYAVANMPGAVPRTSTYALNNATLPFIVSLADLGPRAALLANPHLRNGLNVSAGKVVEPHVAHALGYDLADLDTTILSLAA
;
A
#
# COMPACT_ATOMS: atom_id res chain seq x y z
N MET A 1 -15.57 4.42 23.07
CA MET A 1 -14.92 5.44 22.20
C MET A 1 -15.86 5.86 21.08
N ARG A 2 -15.80 7.12 20.61
CA ARG A 2 -16.49 7.57 19.38
C ARG A 2 -15.50 7.54 18.22
N ILE A 3 -15.83 6.76 17.18
CA ILE A 3 -14.96 6.47 16.04
C ILE A 3 -15.56 7.12 14.79
N GLY A 4 -14.77 7.88 14.06
CA GLY A 4 -15.16 8.58 12.86
C GLY A 4 -14.61 7.93 11.61
N LEU A 5 -15.46 7.76 10.63
CA LEU A 5 -15.13 7.24 9.30
C LEU A 5 -15.53 8.28 8.24
N PRO A 6 -14.63 9.22 7.90
CA PRO A 6 -14.88 10.14 6.80
C PRO A 6 -14.78 9.43 5.46
N LYS A 7 -15.45 9.98 4.47
CA LYS A 7 -15.28 9.58 3.07
C LYS A 7 -13.89 10.00 2.59
N GLU A 8 -13.21 9.14 1.84
CA GLU A 8 -11.95 9.50 1.20
C GLU A 8 -12.16 10.54 0.10
N ILE A 9 -11.30 11.56 0.11
CA ILE A 9 -11.39 12.71 -0.80
C ILE A 9 -10.17 12.88 -1.69
N LYS A 10 -9.12 12.06 -1.48
CA LYS A 10 -7.95 12.04 -2.37
C LYS A 10 -8.38 11.57 -3.75
N ASN A 11 -7.82 12.19 -4.80
CA ASN A 11 -8.17 11.86 -6.17
C ASN A 11 -7.99 10.35 -6.46
N HIS A 12 -8.99 9.74 -7.11
CA HIS A 12 -9.06 8.31 -7.40
C HIS A 12 -9.04 7.36 -6.19
N GLU A 13 -9.27 7.86 -4.95
CA GLU A 13 -9.41 7.02 -3.78
C GLU A 13 -10.88 6.68 -3.53
N GLN A 14 -11.19 5.39 -3.60
CA GLN A 14 -12.54 4.85 -3.42
C GLN A 14 -12.60 3.77 -2.32
N ARG A 15 -11.46 3.49 -1.66
CA ARG A 15 -11.41 2.62 -0.49
C ARG A 15 -12.05 3.32 0.71
N VAL A 16 -12.28 2.58 1.78
CA VAL A 16 -12.82 3.11 3.04
C VAL A 16 -12.14 2.43 4.22
N GLY A 17 -11.93 3.17 5.32
CA GLY A 17 -11.16 2.69 6.48
C GLY A 17 -11.84 1.58 7.28
N LEU A 18 -13.18 1.48 7.25
CA LEU A 18 -13.95 0.43 7.92
C LEU A 18 -15.01 -0.15 6.98
N THR A 19 -15.12 -1.48 6.98
CA THR A 19 -16.25 -2.19 6.35
C THR A 19 -17.46 -2.21 7.29
N PRO A 20 -18.70 -2.45 6.80
CA PRO A 20 -19.85 -2.64 7.67
C PRO A 20 -19.65 -3.76 8.72
N ASP A 21 -18.96 -4.85 8.37
CA ASP A 21 -18.66 -5.95 9.32
C ASP A 21 -17.77 -5.46 10.46
N SER A 22 -16.75 -4.66 10.15
CA SER A 22 -15.87 -4.07 11.18
C SER A 22 -16.59 -3.06 12.05
N VAL A 23 -17.52 -2.28 11.48
CA VAL A 23 -18.40 -1.40 12.25
C VAL A 23 -19.28 -2.23 13.20
N SER A 24 -19.86 -3.34 12.74
CA SER A 24 -20.64 -4.24 13.59
C SER A 24 -19.84 -4.80 14.76
N GLU A 25 -18.54 -5.13 14.53
CA GLU A 25 -17.66 -5.60 15.61
C GLU A 25 -17.42 -4.50 16.66
N LEU A 26 -17.18 -3.26 16.23
CA LEU A 26 -16.95 -2.12 17.12
C LEU A 26 -18.23 -1.73 17.90
N THR A 27 -19.39 -1.72 17.25
CA THR A 27 -20.66 -1.37 17.91
C THR A 27 -21.10 -2.43 18.92
N ARG A 28 -20.85 -3.72 18.66
CA ARG A 28 -21.09 -4.81 19.63
C ARG A 28 -20.22 -4.70 20.87
N ARG A 29 -19.05 -4.05 20.77
CA ARG A 29 -18.16 -3.75 21.90
C ARG A 29 -18.56 -2.49 22.67
N GLY A 30 -19.65 -1.82 22.25
CA GLY A 30 -20.15 -0.61 22.91
C GLY A 30 -19.52 0.69 22.43
N HIS A 31 -18.80 0.68 21.30
CA HIS A 31 -18.30 1.90 20.66
C HIS A 31 -19.36 2.51 19.76
N SER A 32 -19.33 3.84 19.62
CA SER A 32 -20.16 4.56 18.65
C SER A 32 -19.36 4.82 17.40
N VAL A 33 -19.92 4.52 16.23
CA VAL A 33 -19.27 4.76 14.94
C VAL A 33 -20.09 5.76 14.13
N LEU A 34 -19.45 6.85 13.72
CA LEU A 34 -20.02 7.87 12.84
C LEU A 34 -19.42 7.68 11.45
N VAL A 35 -20.26 7.56 10.46
CA VAL A 35 -19.86 7.33 9.06
C VAL A 35 -20.36 8.49 8.20
N GLU A 36 -19.47 9.13 7.45
CA GLU A 36 -19.89 10.12 6.47
C GLU A 36 -20.72 9.46 5.38
N THR A 37 -21.83 10.09 4.99
CA THR A 37 -22.70 9.59 3.91
C THR A 37 -21.89 9.24 2.67
N ARG A 38 -22.20 8.12 2.05
CA ARG A 38 -21.55 7.59 0.84
C ARG A 38 -20.07 7.22 0.99
N ALA A 39 -19.53 7.11 2.21
CA ALA A 39 -18.12 6.72 2.42
C ALA A 39 -17.80 5.33 1.84
N GLY A 40 -18.73 4.38 1.90
CA GLY A 40 -18.55 3.00 1.42
C GLY A 40 -18.94 2.75 -0.02
N ILE A 41 -19.37 3.76 -0.78
CA ILE A 41 -19.96 3.53 -2.11
C ILE A 41 -18.98 2.87 -3.10
N GLY A 42 -17.69 3.22 -3.00
CA GLY A 42 -16.63 2.66 -3.85
C GLY A 42 -16.38 1.17 -3.64
N ILE A 43 -16.82 0.61 -2.51
CA ILE A 43 -16.74 -0.82 -2.21
C ILE A 43 -18.08 -1.55 -2.36
N GLY A 44 -19.13 -0.83 -2.78
CA GLY A 44 -20.50 -1.35 -2.92
C GLY A 44 -21.25 -1.44 -1.58
N ALA A 45 -20.82 -0.70 -0.54
CA ALA A 45 -21.49 -0.58 0.74
C ALA A 45 -22.24 0.77 0.80
N ALA A 46 -23.57 0.71 0.76
CA ALA A 46 -24.43 1.89 0.91
C ALA A 46 -24.57 2.28 2.39
N ASP A 47 -25.10 3.47 2.66
CA ASP A 47 -25.28 3.99 4.01
C ASP A 47 -26.13 3.04 4.88
N GLU A 48 -27.14 2.40 4.28
CA GLU A 48 -28.00 1.43 4.95
C GLU A 48 -27.24 0.21 5.50
N ASN A 49 -26.14 -0.19 4.83
CA ASN A 49 -25.31 -1.29 5.32
C ASN A 49 -24.57 -0.91 6.61
N TYR A 50 -24.14 0.34 6.72
CA TYR A 50 -23.52 0.87 7.93
C TYR A 50 -24.53 1.10 9.04
N VAL A 51 -25.73 1.59 8.72
CA VAL A 51 -26.84 1.71 9.69
C VAL A 51 -27.22 0.33 10.25
N ALA A 52 -27.34 -0.69 9.38
CA ALA A 52 -27.60 -2.07 9.82
C ALA A 52 -26.50 -2.63 10.72
N ALA A 53 -25.24 -2.17 10.55
CA ALA A 53 -24.11 -2.50 11.39
C ALA A 53 -24.06 -1.70 12.71
N GLY A 54 -24.99 -0.76 12.92
CA GLY A 54 -25.11 0.04 14.14
C GLY A 54 -24.40 1.40 14.09
N ALA A 55 -23.95 1.86 12.92
CA ALA A 55 -23.39 3.19 12.76
C ALA A 55 -24.46 4.29 12.67
N GLU A 56 -24.06 5.49 13.01
CA GLU A 56 -24.79 6.72 12.70
C GLU A 56 -24.23 7.32 11.41
N ILE A 57 -25.08 7.62 10.43
CA ILE A 57 -24.69 8.34 9.21
C ILE A 57 -24.75 9.84 9.46
N VAL A 58 -23.67 10.55 9.12
CA VAL A 58 -23.57 12.00 9.19
C VAL A 58 -23.37 12.61 7.81
N ALA A 59 -23.73 13.88 7.64
CA ALA A 59 -23.83 14.51 6.33
C ALA A 59 -22.47 14.82 5.69
N ASP A 60 -21.44 15.09 6.50
CA ASP A 60 -20.16 15.63 6.04
C ASP A 60 -19.00 15.26 6.97
N ALA A 61 -17.77 15.46 6.47
CA ALA A 61 -16.56 15.21 7.21
C ALA A 61 -16.43 16.08 8.48
N SER A 62 -16.91 17.34 8.46
CA SER A 62 -16.87 18.21 9.64
C SER A 62 -17.60 17.58 10.82
N SER A 63 -18.79 17.05 10.58
CA SER A 63 -19.58 16.31 11.58
C SER A 63 -18.86 15.06 12.10
N VAL A 64 -18.11 14.36 11.23
CA VAL A 64 -17.28 13.22 11.63
C VAL A 64 -16.18 13.67 12.57
N PHE A 65 -15.38 14.65 12.15
CA PHE A 65 -14.23 15.13 12.94
C PHE A 65 -14.68 15.77 14.27
N ASP A 66 -15.71 16.60 14.26
CA ASP A 66 -16.17 17.31 15.46
C ASP A 66 -16.64 16.36 16.58
N ARG A 67 -17.26 15.23 16.20
CA ARG A 67 -17.93 14.35 17.15
C ARG A 67 -17.13 13.10 17.51
N SER A 68 -16.02 12.83 16.83
CA SER A 68 -15.20 11.63 17.03
C SER A 68 -13.99 11.90 17.93
N GLN A 69 -13.43 10.83 18.47
CA GLN A 69 -12.17 10.79 19.21
C GLN A 69 -11.09 10.07 18.40
N MET A 70 -11.48 9.08 17.60
CA MET A 70 -10.57 8.36 16.72
C MET A 70 -11.07 8.47 15.27
N ILE A 71 -10.20 8.88 14.36
CA ILE A 71 -10.48 9.00 12.94
C ILE A 71 -9.76 7.86 12.21
N ILE A 72 -10.53 7.06 11.50
CA ILE A 72 -10.01 5.93 10.69
C ILE A 72 -10.12 6.28 9.21
N LYS A 73 -9.00 6.24 8.52
CA LYS A 73 -8.91 6.49 7.08
C LYS A 73 -8.08 5.42 6.38
N VAL A 74 -8.02 5.48 5.06
CA VAL A 74 -7.09 4.69 4.26
C VAL A 74 -5.89 5.54 3.86
N LYS A 75 -6.13 6.71 3.26
CA LYS A 75 -5.08 7.61 2.80
C LYS A 75 -4.86 8.77 3.76
N GLU A 76 -3.69 9.37 3.61
CA GLU A 76 -3.29 10.56 4.35
C GLU A 76 -4.36 11.66 4.27
N PRO A 77 -4.61 12.36 5.39
CA PRO A 77 -5.62 13.42 5.43
C PRO A 77 -5.20 14.58 4.52
N GLN A 78 -6.12 15.02 3.67
CA GLN A 78 -5.90 16.18 2.79
C GLN A 78 -5.95 17.48 3.59
N ALA A 79 -5.45 18.59 3.04
CA ALA A 79 -5.31 19.87 3.76
C ALA A 79 -6.58 20.31 4.51
N GLN A 80 -7.76 20.15 3.89
CA GLN A 80 -9.03 20.48 4.53
C GLN A 80 -9.38 19.55 5.69
N GLU A 81 -8.96 18.28 5.67
CA GLU A 81 -9.15 17.32 6.77
C GLU A 81 -8.15 17.59 7.88
N ARG A 82 -6.90 17.91 7.54
CA ARG A 82 -5.87 18.28 8.53
C ARG A 82 -6.25 19.50 9.35
N ALA A 83 -6.95 20.47 8.71
CA ALA A 83 -7.46 21.65 9.39
C ALA A 83 -8.54 21.36 10.47
N MET A 84 -9.18 20.19 10.42
CA MET A 84 -10.18 19.74 11.38
C MET A 84 -9.60 18.88 12.52
N LEU A 85 -8.31 18.50 12.42
CA LEU A 85 -7.66 17.71 13.45
C LEU A 85 -7.40 18.54 14.71
N ARG A 86 -7.54 17.90 15.89
CA ARG A 86 -7.35 18.50 17.21
C ARG A 86 -6.50 17.59 18.11
N GLU A 87 -6.02 18.12 19.20
CA GLU A 87 -5.17 17.40 20.17
C GLU A 87 -5.83 16.17 20.81
N ASP A 88 -7.17 16.13 20.87
CA ASP A 88 -7.96 15.02 21.40
C ASP A 88 -8.23 13.93 20.35
N HIS A 89 -7.79 14.12 19.12
CA HIS A 89 -7.94 13.12 18.05
C HIS A 89 -6.82 12.09 18.07
N THR A 90 -7.21 10.83 17.85
CA THR A 90 -6.31 9.77 17.37
C THR A 90 -6.60 9.52 15.90
N LEU A 91 -5.61 9.76 15.04
CA LEU A 91 -5.68 9.47 13.61
C LEU A 91 -4.95 8.16 13.32
N PHE A 92 -5.62 7.20 12.68
CA PHE A 92 -5.04 5.92 12.29
C PHE A 92 -5.28 5.67 10.80
N THR A 93 -4.23 5.72 9.99
CA THR A 93 -4.26 5.73 8.53
C THR A 93 -2.86 5.54 7.95
N TYR A 94 -2.71 5.40 6.61
CA TYR A 94 -1.43 5.67 5.95
C TYR A 94 -1.11 7.16 6.01
N LEU A 95 0.13 7.52 6.32
CA LEU A 95 0.57 8.90 6.44
C LEU A 95 1.62 9.31 5.41
N HIS A 96 2.66 8.49 5.21
CA HIS A 96 3.78 8.77 4.29
C HIS A 96 4.40 10.16 4.52
N LEU A 97 4.79 10.47 5.75
CA LEU A 97 5.17 11.82 6.18
C LEU A 97 6.52 12.31 5.65
N ALA A 98 7.50 11.42 5.49
CA ALA A 98 8.86 11.82 5.13
C ALA A 98 8.96 12.65 3.83
N PRO A 99 8.18 12.39 2.76
CA PRO A 99 8.17 13.22 1.56
C PRO A 99 7.20 14.42 1.61
N ASP A 100 6.39 14.58 2.67
CA ASP A 100 5.32 15.59 2.75
C ASP A 100 5.49 16.51 3.96
N ALA A 101 6.29 17.56 3.77
CA ALA A 101 6.61 18.54 4.82
C ALA A 101 5.36 19.31 5.29
N ASP A 102 4.45 19.64 4.37
CA ASP A 102 3.23 20.41 4.70
C ASP A 102 2.28 19.58 5.55
N GLN A 103 2.08 18.32 5.20
CA GLN A 103 1.26 17.40 6.00
C GLN A 103 1.87 17.20 7.38
N THR A 104 3.17 16.98 7.48
CA THR A 104 3.85 16.79 8.75
C THR A 104 3.71 18.02 9.64
N ALA A 105 3.91 19.23 9.09
CA ALA A 105 3.75 20.50 9.82
C ALA A 105 2.31 20.68 10.32
N ASP A 106 1.31 20.32 9.52
CA ASP A 106 -0.10 20.41 9.93
C ASP A 106 -0.42 19.41 11.05
N LEU A 107 0.07 18.17 10.99
CA LEU A 107 -0.11 17.18 12.04
C LEU A 107 0.57 17.61 13.35
N VAL A 108 1.79 18.12 13.27
CA VAL A 108 2.50 18.70 14.43
C VAL A 108 1.68 19.83 15.05
N ARG A 109 1.17 20.75 14.22
CA ARG A 109 0.36 21.90 14.68
C ARG A 109 -0.95 21.48 15.34
N SER A 110 -1.60 20.43 14.83
CA SER A 110 -2.88 19.92 15.35
C SER A 110 -2.77 19.34 16.75
N GLY A 111 -1.59 18.87 17.14
CA GLY A 111 -1.37 18.14 18.39
C GLY A 111 -1.97 16.72 18.42
N ALA A 112 -2.65 16.29 17.35
CA ALA A 112 -3.30 14.98 17.28
C ALA A 112 -2.30 13.83 17.41
N THR A 113 -2.76 12.69 17.95
CA THR A 113 -2.00 11.44 17.99
C THR A 113 -2.15 10.73 16.65
N SER A 114 -1.09 10.77 15.82
CA SER A 114 -1.09 10.26 14.46
C SER A 114 -0.31 8.96 14.38
N ILE A 115 -1.01 7.86 14.13
CA ILE A 115 -0.48 6.50 14.04
C ILE A 115 -0.54 6.05 12.58
N ALA A 116 0.64 5.77 12.01
CA ALA A 116 0.80 5.38 10.61
C ALA A 116 0.67 3.87 10.44
N TYR A 117 -0.13 3.42 9.49
CA TYR A 117 -0.23 2.00 9.13
C TYR A 117 1.12 1.42 8.68
N GLU A 118 1.86 2.16 7.88
CA GLU A 118 3.10 1.71 7.24
C GLU A 118 4.28 1.54 8.18
N THR A 119 4.21 2.02 9.42
CA THR A 119 5.27 1.86 10.41
C THR A 119 4.91 0.89 11.54
N VAL A 120 3.68 0.35 11.56
CA VAL A 120 3.32 -0.79 12.45
C VAL A 120 4.07 -2.03 12.00
N THR A 121 4.73 -2.71 12.95
CA THR A 121 5.55 -3.90 12.70
C THR A 121 4.90 -5.20 13.18
N ASP A 122 5.58 -6.33 12.96
CA ASP A 122 5.27 -7.63 13.55
C ASP A 122 6.54 -8.27 14.16
N ASP A 123 6.40 -9.46 14.75
CA ASP A 123 7.49 -10.18 15.42
C ASP A 123 8.64 -10.56 14.46
N ASP A 124 8.35 -10.70 13.17
CA ASP A 124 9.31 -11.06 12.13
C ASP A 124 9.98 -9.81 11.50
N GLY A 125 9.66 -8.62 11.99
CA GLY A 125 10.11 -7.34 11.41
C GLY A 125 9.39 -6.95 10.12
N GLY A 126 8.28 -7.61 9.81
CA GLY A 126 7.40 -7.27 8.70
C GLY A 126 6.53 -6.05 8.99
N LEU A 127 5.79 -5.61 7.96
CA LEU A 127 4.86 -4.47 8.00
C LEU A 127 3.43 -4.98 7.74
N PRO A 128 2.74 -5.51 8.76
CA PRO A 128 1.49 -6.25 8.60
C PRO A 128 0.35 -5.41 8.04
N LEU A 129 0.38 -4.08 8.21
CA LEU A 129 -0.65 -3.20 7.68
C LEU A 129 -0.32 -2.67 6.27
N LEU A 130 0.95 -2.74 5.84
CA LEU A 130 1.37 -2.45 4.46
C LEU A 130 1.24 -3.69 3.56
N ALA A 131 1.49 -4.87 4.09
CA ALA A 131 1.47 -6.14 3.36
C ALA A 131 0.17 -6.40 2.55
N PRO A 132 -1.05 -6.07 3.04
CA PRO A 132 -2.27 -6.24 2.25
C PRO A 132 -2.24 -5.49 0.92
N MET A 133 -1.74 -4.24 0.91
CA MET A 133 -1.65 -3.45 -0.31
C MET A 133 -0.55 -3.97 -1.24
N SER A 134 0.56 -4.42 -0.68
CA SER A 134 1.62 -5.10 -1.44
C SER A 134 1.12 -6.39 -2.12
N LYS A 135 0.27 -7.17 -1.44
CA LYS A 135 -0.38 -8.36 -2.02
C LYS A 135 -1.30 -8.00 -3.18
N VAL A 136 -2.12 -6.97 -3.01
CA VAL A 136 -3.02 -6.49 -4.08
C VAL A 136 -2.21 -5.96 -5.26
N ALA A 137 -1.20 -5.12 -5.03
CA ALA A 137 -0.35 -4.56 -6.08
C ALA A 137 0.37 -5.65 -6.88
N GLY A 138 0.95 -6.65 -6.20
CA GLY A 138 1.59 -7.80 -6.85
C GLY A 138 0.62 -8.57 -7.76
N ARG A 139 -0.59 -8.83 -7.31
CA ARG A 139 -1.61 -9.51 -8.14
C ARG A 139 -2.06 -8.65 -9.31
N MET A 140 -2.26 -7.36 -9.09
CA MET A 140 -2.65 -6.42 -10.14
C MET A 140 -1.57 -6.21 -11.19
N SER A 141 -0.28 -6.32 -10.84
CA SER A 141 0.81 -6.17 -11.81
C SER A 141 0.69 -7.14 -12.99
N ILE A 142 0.26 -8.38 -12.72
CA ILE A 142 0.07 -9.39 -13.76
C ILE A 142 -1.23 -9.17 -14.55
N GLN A 143 -2.31 -8.68 -13.91
CA GLN A 143 -3.52 -8.29 -14.65
C GLN A 143 -3.23 -7.12 -15.60
N ALA A 144 -2.47 -6.12 -15.16
CA ALA A 144 -2.04 -5.01 -16.01
C ALA A 144 -1.16 -5.53 -17.15
N ALA A 145 -0.15 -6.35 -16.85
CA ALA A 145 0.72 -6.94 -17.87
C ALA A 145 -0.08 -7.73 -18.92
N ALA A 146 -1.04 -8.56 -18.48
CA ALA A 146 -1.89 -9.33 -19.40
C ALA A 146 -2.71 -8.45 -20.35
N ASN A 147 -3.21 -7.33 -19.84
CA ASN A 147 -3.97 -6.36 -20.62
C ASN A 147 -3.08 -5.62 -21.62
N PHE A 148 -1.90 -5.16 -21.18
CA PHE A 148 -1.00 -4.35 -22.02
C PHE A 148 -0.07 -5.18 -22.93
N LEU A 149 0.01 -6.50 -22.76
CA LEU A 149 0.60 -7.40 -23.77
C LEU A 149 -0.26 -7.54 -25.03
N GLN A 150 -1.55 -7.18 -24.96
CA GLN A 150 -2.43 -7.22 -26.11
C GLN A 150 -2.06 -6.14 -27.13
N GLN A 151 -2.03 -6.51 -28.40
CA GLN A 151 -1.63 -5.62 -29.50
C GLN A 151 -2.45 -4.32 -29.59
N PRO A 152 -3.79 -4.30 -29.36
CA PRO A 152 -4.56 -3.04 -29.35
C PRO A 152 -4.13 -2.06 -28.24
N ASN A 153 -3.45 -2.54 -27.20
CA ASN A 153 -2.98 -1.74 -26.07
C ASN A 153 -1.48 -1.41 -26.14
N GLY A 154 -0.86 -1.61 -27.33
CA GLY A 154 0.56 -1.33 -27.59
C GLY A 154 1.50 -2.51 -27.36
N GLY A 155 0.98 -3.65 -26.91
CA GLY A 155 1.78 -4.83 -26.60
C GLY A 155 2.12 -5.69 -27.83
N SER A 156 2.98 -6.71 -27.59
CA SER A 156 3.48 -7.64 -28.61
C SER A 156 2.44 -8.64 -29.14
N GLY A 157 1.21 -8.63 -28.62
CA GLY A 157 0.15 -9.57 -29.00
C GLY A 157 0.31 -10.97 -28.41
N LYS A 158 1.07 -11.12 -27.30
CA LYS A 158 1.25 -12.40 -26.62
C LYS A 158 0.19 -12.62 -25.55
N LEU A 159 -0.20 -13.90 -25.40
CA LEU A 159 -1.00 -14.38 -24.30
C LEU A 159 -0.07 -14.90 -23.18
N ILE A 160 -0.29 -14.51 -21.93
CA ILE A 160 0.58 -14.91 -20.81
C ILE A 160 0.81 -16.42 -20.76
N GLY A 161 -0.25 -17.22 -20.80
CA GLY A 161 -0.16 -18.68 -20.68
C GLY A 161 0.12 -19.42 -22.01
N GLY A 162 0.25 -18.70 -23.14
CA GLY A 162 0.30 -19.35 -24.45
C GLY A 162 -0.94 -20.20 -24.74
N VAL A 163 -0.81 -21.13 -25.68
CA VAL A 163 -1.81 -22.19 -25.97
C VAL A 163 -1.07 -23.46 -26.41
N PRO A 164 -1.69 -24.65 -26.44
CA PRO A 164 -1.01 -25.85 -26.94
C PRO A 164 -0.32 -25.61 -28.28
N GLY A 165 1.01 -25.84 -28.31
CA GLY A 165 1.86 -25.59 -29.47
C GLY A 165 2.44 -24.16 -29.56
N VAL A 166 2.07 -23.24 -28.69
CA VAL A 166 2.61 -21.88 -28.61
C VAL A 166 3.10 -21.59 -27.18
N ALA A 167 4.37 -21.18 -27.06
CA ALA A 167 4.99 -20.94 -25.77
C ALA A 167 4.30 -19.82 -24.97
N ALA A 168 4.32 -19.94 -23.65
CA ALA A 168 3.91 -18.92 -22.72
C ALA A 168 4.81 -17.67 -22.77
N ALA A 169 4.33 -16.54 -22.30
CA ALA A 169 5.12 -15.33 -22.13
C ALA A 169 6.13 -15.52 -20.98
N LYS A 170 7.34 -14.98 -21.17
CA LYS A 170 8.38 -14.93 -20.14
C LYS A 170 8.15 -13.75 -19.21
N ILE A 171 7.97 -14.04 -17.94
CA ILE A 171 7.69 -13.06 -16.89
C ILE A 171 8.85 -13.02 -15.91
N VAL A 172 9.52 -11.89 -15.84
CA VAL A 172 10.65 -11.63 -14.95
C VAL A 172 10.18 -10.74 -13.81
N ILE A 173 10.36 -11.19 -12.57
CA ILE A 173 9.98 -10.47 -11.36
C ILE A 173 11.26 -10.12 -10.61
N ILE A 174 11.51 -8.82 -10.41
CA ILE A 174 12.68 -8.31 -9.70
C ILE A 174 12.28 -8.00 -8.27
N GLY A 175 12.75 -8.84 -7.34
CA GLY A 175 12.38 -8.84 -5.93
C GLY A 175 11.39 -9.95 -5.57
N GLY A 176 11.77 -10.86 -4.67
CA GLY A 176 10.98 -11.98 -4.17
C GLY A 176 10.23 -11.70 -2.86
N GLY A 177 10.04 -10.42 -2.51
CA GLY A 177 9.26 -10.00 -1.34
C GLY A 177 7.76 -10.21 -1.51
N VAL A 178 6.93 -9.55 -0.68
CA VAL A 178 5.47 -9.72 -0.68
C VAL A 178 4.87 -9.43 -2.07
N VAL A 179 5.26 -8.31 -2.69
CA VAL A 179 4.78 -7.94 -4.04
C VAL A 179 5.15 -9.02 -5.06
N GLY A 180 6.44 -9.38 -5.11
CA GLY A 180 6.95 -10.32 -6.12
C GLY A 180 6.37 -11.72 -5.99
N GLN A 181 6.20 -12.23 -4.77
CA GLN A 181 5.55 -13.52 -4.55
C GLN A 181 4.08 -13.53 -5.00
N HIS A 182 3.34 -12.45 -4.75
CA HIS A 182 1.95 -12.35 -5.21
C HIS A 182 1.82 -12.10 -6.73
N ALA A 183 2.81 -11.45 -7.36
CA ALA A 183 2.92 -11.40 -8.81
C ALA A 183 3.19 -12.79 -9.39
N ALA A 184 4.16 -13.53 -8.83
CA ALA A 184 4.48 -14.89 -9.25
C ALA A 184 3.28 -15.84 -9.14
N GLU A 185 2.55 -15.80 -8.02
CA GLU A 185 1.35 -16.63 -7.82
C GLU A 185 0.31 -16.41 -8.94
N MET A 186 0.08 -15.16 -9.34
CA MET A 186 -0.84 -14.85 -10.44
C MET A 186 -0.28 -15.27 -11.80
N ALA A 187 1.01 -15.04 -12.05
CA ALA A 187 1.65 -15.39 -13.31
C ALA A 187 1.66 -16.91 -13.52
N ILE A 188 1.98 -17.69 -12.49
CA ILE A 188 1.90 -19.16 -12.48
C ILE A 188 0.45 -19.61 -12.74
N GLY A 189 -0.52 -19.01 -12.03
CA GLY A 189 -1.94 -19.32 -12.20
C GLY A 189 -2.47 -19.08 -13.61
N LEU A 190 -1.86 -18.15 -14.36
CA LEU A 190 -2.15 -17.89 -15.77
C LEU A 190 -1.32 -18.75 -16.72
N GLY A 191 -0.41 -19.59 -16.22
CA GLY A 191 0.43 -20.48 -17.03
C GLY A 191 1.67 -19.79 -17.66
N GLY A 192 2.11 -18.66 -17.12
CA GLY A 192 3.30 -17.93 -17.58
C GLY A 192 4.61 -18.67 -17.26
N ASP A 193 5.68 -18.39 -18.02
CA ASP A 193 7.05 -18.83 -17.72
C ASP A 193 7.70 -17.81 -16.76
N VAL A 194 7.79 -18.17 -15.46
CA VAL A 194 8.09 -17.21 -14.39
C VAL A 194 9.51 -17.36 -13.86
N THR A 195 10.23 -16.25 -13.81
CA THR A 195 11.54 -16.13 -13.17
C THR A 195 11.48 -15.04 -12.08
N ILE A 196 11.98 -15.36 -10.89
CA ILE A 196 12.19 -14.38 -9.80
C ILE A 196 13.69 -14.15 -9.59
N LEU A 197 14.09 -12.87 -9.56
CA LEU A 197 15.44 -12.47 -9.15
C LEU A 197 15.39 -11.82 -7.77
N ASP A 198 16.27 -12.25 -6.87
CA ASP A 198 16.48 -11.62 -5.57
C ASP A 198 17.95 -11.72 -5.14
N ARG A 199 18.42 -10.85 -4.24
CA ARG A 199 19.76 -10.91 -3.63
C ARG A 199 19.78 -11.69 -2.31
N ASN A 200 18.62 -11.99 -1.76
CA ASN A 200 18.48 -12.73 -0.51
C ASN A 200 18.23 -14.22 -0.79
N ASN A 201 19.23 -15.05 -0.51
CA ASN A 201 19.11 -16.50 -0.71
C ASN A 201 17.96 -17.13 0.09
N ALA A 202 17.67 -16.62 1.32
CA ALA A 202 16.54 -17.13 2.10
C ALA A 202 15.20 -16.88 1.41
N VAL A 203 15.04 -15.75 0.72
CA VAL A 203 13.87 -15.46 -0.11
C VAL A 203 13.80 -16.41 -1.30
N LEU A 204 14.92 -16.65 -1.99
CA LEU A 204 14.98 -17.58 -3.12
C LEU A 204 14.65 -19.01 -2.70
N ASP A 205 15.13 -19.47 -1.53
CA ASP A 205 14.82 -20.77 -0.95
C ASP A 205 13.34 -20.90 -0.60
N GLN A 206 12.75 -19.86 0.00
CA GLN A 206 11.32 -19.80 0.29
C GLN A 206 10.47 -19.90 -0.99
N VAL A 207 10.81 -19.13 -2.02
CA VAL A 207 10.14 -19.13 -3.32
C VAL A 207 10.25 -20.51 -3.98
N SER A 208 11.46 -21.09 -4.01
CA SER A 208 11.71 -22.42 -4.58
C SER A 208 10.93 -23.53 -3.83
N SER A 209 10.89 -23.45 -2.51
CA SER A 209 10.15 -24.40 -1.68
C SER A 209 8.64 -24.32 -1.89
N ARG A 210 8.12 -23.11 -2.16
CA ARG A 210 6.67 -22.89 -2.33
C ARG A 210 6.15 -23.38 -3.68
N TRP A 211 6.90 -23.15 -4.77
CA TRP A 211 6.41 -23.40 -6.14
C TRP A 211 7.21 -24.43 -6.94
N GLY A 212 8.36 -24.88 -6.42
CA GLY A 212 9.20 -25.88 -7.10
C GLY A 212 9.54 -25.47 -8.53
N ALA A 213 9.33 -26.36 -9.47
CA ALA A 213 9.64 -26.15 -10.88
C ALA A 213 8.73 -25.14 -11.61
N ALA A 214 7.66 -24.65 -10.98
CA ALA A 214 6.79 -23.64 -11.59
C ALA A 214 7.40 -22.22 -11.59
N VAL A 215 8.49 -21.99 -10.83
CA VAL A 215 9.24 -20.74 -10.80
C VAL A 215 10.73 -21.02 -10.88
N ARG A 216 11.41 -20.33 -11.77
CA ARG A 216 12.86 -20.29 -11.80
C ARG A 216 13.35 -19.19 -10.85
N THR A 217 14.25 -19.52 -9.93
CA THR A 217 14.88 -18.55 -9.03
C THR A 217 16.31 -18.26 -9.48
N ILE A 218 16.69 -16.98 -9.49
CA ILE A 218 18.03 -16.54 -9.90
C ILE A 218 18.55 -15.52 -8.88
N TYR A 219 19.81 -15.68 -8.46
CA TYR A 219 20.48 -14.65 -7.67
C TYR A 219 20.73 -13.41 -8.53
N SER A 220 20.24 -12.25 -8.08
CA SER A 220 20.24 -10.99 -8.84
C SER A 220 21.62 -10.36 -8.91
N THR A 221 22.45 -10.82 -9.86
CA THR A 221 23.66 -10.09 -10.31
C THR A 221 23.28 -9.14 -11.43
N SER A 222 24.13 -8.14 -11.72
CA SER A 222 23.90 -7.22 -12.84
C SER A 222 23.78 -7.98 -14.17
N LYS A 223 24.66 -8.97 -14.40
CA LYS A 223 24.63 -9.76 -15.64
C LYS A 223 23.37 -10.62 -15.77
N ALA A 224 22.96 -11.28 -14.67
CA ALA A 224 21.72 -12.05 -14.67
C ALA A 224 20.50 -11.17 -14.94
N LEU A 225 20.48 -9.97 -14.35
CA LEU A 225 19.41 -9.01 -14.58
C LEU A 225 19.34 -8.56 -16.05
N GLU A 226 20.47 -8.21 -16.66
CA GLU A 226 20.58 -7.86 -18.09
C GLU A 226 20.02 -8.98 -18.98
N ASP A 227 20.49 -10.23 -18.77
CA ASP A 227 20.11 -11.36 -19.61
C ASP A 227 18.61 -11.69 -19.48
N GLU A 228 18.06 -11.67 -18.24
CA GLU A 228 16.66 -11.97 -18.02
C GLU A 228 15.73 -10.86 -18.53
N VAL A 229 16.09 -9.58 -18.34
CA VAL A 229 15.30 -8.43 -18.85
C VAL A 229 15.29 -8.44 -20.39
N ALA A 230 16.42 -8.66 -21.05
CA ALA A 230 16.47 -8.71 -22.52
C ALA A 230 15.60 -9.83 -23.12
N ALA A 231 15.42 -10.93 -22.39
CA ALA A 231 14.61 -12.07 -22.83
C ALA A 231 13.14 -12.01 -22.42
N ALA A 232 12.76 -11.03 -21.59
CA ALA A 232 11.43 -10.96 -21.00
C ALA A 232 10.37 -10.38 -21.95
N ASP A 233 9.16 -10.90 -21.84
CA ASP A 233 7.94 -10.28 -22.38
C ASP A 233 7.29 -9.34 -21.36
N VAL A 234 7.45 -9.66 -20.07
CA VAL A 234 6.99 -8.84 -18.94
C VAL A 234 8.08 -8.75 -17.89
N VAL A 235 8.34 -7.54 -17.41
CA VAL A 235 9.19 -7.30 -16.22
C VAL A 235 8.36 -6.60 -15.14
N VAL A 236 8.38 -7.16 -13.94
CA VAL A 236 7.72 -6.56 -12.76
C VAL A 236 8.78 -6.06 -11.78
N GLY A 237 8.82 -4.75 -11.53
CA GLY A 237 9.64 -4.13 -10.49
C GLY A 237 8.94 -4.26 -9.14
N ALA A 238 9.39 -5.22 -8.32
CA ALA A 238 8.77 -5.58 -7.04
C ALA A 238 9.71 -5.36 -5.84
N VAL A 239 10.63 -4.42 -5.95
CA VAL A 239 11.60 -4.09 -4.90
C VAL A 239 11.03 -2.98 -4.02
N LEU A 240 11.07 -3.19 -2.72
CA LEU A 240 10.70 -2.21 -1.72
C LEU A 240 11.90 -1.97 -0.79
N VAL A 241 12.24 -0.70 -0.56
CA VAL A 241 13.21 -0.31 0.47
C VAL A 241 12.46 0.48 1.53
N THR A 242 12.44 -0.04 2.75
CA THR A 242 11.72 0.60 3.86
C THR A 242 12.33 1.96 4.19
N GLY A 243 11.53 3.02 4.08
CA GLY A 243 11.96 4.37 4.43
C GLY A 243 12.91 5.07 3.45
N ASP A 244 13.16 4.48 2.25
CA ASP A 244 14.07 5.04 1.26
C ASP A 244 13.50 4.92 -0.16
N THR A 245 14.18 5.55 -1.13
CA THR A 245 13.85 5.45 -2.54
C THR A 245 14.25 4.09 -3.11
N ALA A 246 13.44 3.55 -4.02
CA ALA A 246 13.77 2.32 -4.73
C ALA A 246 15.04 2.51 -5.60
N PRO A 247 16.00 1.55 -5.57
CA PRO A 247 17.15 1.61 -6.45
C PRO A 247 16.74 1.43 -7.92
N LYS A 248 17.38 2.17 -8.83
CA LYS A 248 17.20 1.99 -10.27
C LYS A 248 17.94 0.72 -10.72
N LEU A 249 17.21 -0.38 -10.82
CA LEU A 249 17.77 -1.71 -11.15
C LEU A 249 17.80 -2.01 -12.64
N VAL A 250 16.79 -1.54 -13.40
CA VAL A 250 16.72 -1.70 -14.84
C VAL A 250 17.09 -0.38 -15.48
N THR A 251 18.20 -0.39 -16.23
CA THR A 251 18.71 0.80 -16.92
C THR A 251 17.97 1.05 -18.24
N ALA A 252 18.08 2.26 -18.78
CA ALA A 252 17.52 2.58 -20.08
C ALA A 252 18.07 1.67 -21.21
N GLU A 253 19.36 1.29 -21.15
CA GLU A 253 19.96 0.36 -22.10
C GLU A 253 19.35 -1.05 -22.01
N MET A 254 19.03 -1.52 -20.81
CA MET A 254 18.31 -2.80 -20.64
C MET A 254 16.90 -2.71 -21.26
N VAL A 255 16.18 -1.61 -21.03
CA VAL A 255 14.86 -1.40 -21.65
C VAL A 255 14.96 -1.46 -23.17
N LYS A 256 15.92 -0.77 -23.75
CA LYS A 256 16.17 -0.76 -25.20
C LYS A 256 16.53 -2.14 -25.77
N SER A 257 17.05 -3.06 -24.96
CA SER A 257 17.36 -4.43 -25.39
C SER A 257 16.15 -5.36 -25.41
N MET A 258 15.02 -4.96 -24.85
CA MET A 258 13.80 -5.74 -24.82
C MET A 258 13.14 -5.83 -26.21
N SER A 259 12.31 -6.85 -26.41
CA SER A 259 11.53 -6.98 -27.64
C SER A 259 10.44 -5.91 -27.72
N PRO A 260 10.16 -5.33 -28.90
CA PRO A 260 9.06 -4.39 -29.08
C PRO A 260 7.73 -4.94 -28.59
N GLY A 261 6.97 -4.12 -27.88
CA GLY A 261 5.68 -4.49 -27.28
C GLY A 261 5.81 -5.32 -25.99
N SER A 262 7.02 -5.48 -25.42
CA SER A 262 7.19 -5.98 -24.06
C SER A 262 6.61 -4.99 -23.04
N VAL A 263 6.29 -5.46 -21.83
CA VAL A 263 5.61 -4.65 -20.81
C VAL A 263 6.47 -4.58 -19.55
N LEU A 264 6.73 -3.38 -19.06
CA LEU A 264 7.31 -3.09 -17.76
C LEU A 264 6.19 -2.66 -16.78
N VAL A 265 6.11 -3.30 -15.64
CA VAL A 265 5.19 -2.92 -14.55
C VAL A 265 6.01 -2.50 -13.34
N ASP A 266 6.04 -1.20 -13.05
CA ASP A 266 6.80 -0.67 -11.93
C ASP A 266 5.90 -0.52 -10.70
N VAL A 267 5.89 -1.55 -9.84
CA VAL A 267 5.13 -1.51 -8.58
C VAL A 267 5.83 -0.64 -7.53
N ALA A 268 7.13 -0.40 -7.69
CA ALA A 268 7.92 0.45 -6.81
C ALA A 268 7.78 1.95 -7.11
N ILE A 269 6.90 2.34 -8.03
CA ILE A 269 6.79 3.73 -8.51
C ILE A 269 6.49 4.73 -7.40
N ASP A 270 5.71 4.34 -6.38
CA ASP A 270 5.42 5.19 -5.21
C ASP A 270 6.69 5.56 -4.42
N GLN A 271 7.78 4.82 -4.60
CA GLN A 271 9.12 5.06 -4.02
C GLN A 271 10.14 5.51 -5.08
N GLY A 272 9.70 6.16 -6.15
CA GLY A 272 10.55 6.67 -7.22
C GLY A 272 10.79 5.67 -8.38
N GLY A 273 10.34 4.43 -8.25
CA GLY A 273 10.41 3.41 -9.30
C GLY A 273 11.74 2.67 -9.38
N ALA A 274 11.68 1.40 -9.82
CA ALA A 274 12.82 0.50 -9.97
C ALA A 274 13.51 0.60 -11.35
N PHE A 275 12.93 1.30 -12.32
CA PHE A 275 13.45 1.44 -13.67
C PHE A 275 13.91 2.88 -13.94
N GLU A 276 15.01 3.07 -14.63
CA GLU A 276 15.52 4.42 -14.99
C GLU A 276 14.52 5.20 -15.85
N THR A 277 13.79 4.50 -16.72
CA THR A 277 12.79 5.07 -17.62
C THR A 277 11.44 5.28 -16.96
N SER A 278 11.26 4.90 -15.67
CA SER A 278 9.98 5.03 -14.97
C SER A 278 9.69 6.45 -14.53
N HIS A 279 8.46 6.90 -14.82
CA HIS A 279 7.81 8.04 -14.18
C HIS A 279 6.37 7.68 -13.81
N ALA A 280 5.85 8.29 -12.74
CA ALA A 280 4.53 7.98 -12.24
C ALA A 280 3.42 8.34 -13.25
N THR A 281 2.47 7.42 -13.39
CA THR A 281 1.25 7.58 -14.19
C THR A 281 0.01 7.51 -13.30
N THR A 282 -1.17 7.67 -13.89
CA THR A 282 -2.45 7.64 -13.18
C THR A 282 -3.37 6.54 -13.74
N HIS A 283 -4.43 6.20 -13.02
CA HIS A 283 -5.43 5.25 -13.52
C HIS A 283 -6.18 5.75 -14.78
N ALA A 284 -6.22 7.06 -15.01
CA ALA A 284 -6.86 7.65 -16.20
C ALA A 284 -5.97 7.56 -17.44
N ASP A 285 -4.65 7.65 -17.26
CA ASP A 285 -3.64 7.51 -18.32
C ASP A 285 -2.52 6.61 -17.78
N PRO A 286 -2.71 5.26 -17.86
CA PRO A 286 -1.92 4.33 -17.07
C PRO A 286 -0.59 3.94 -17.67
N VAL A 287 -0.36 4.18 -18.98
CA VAL A 287 0.82 3.69 -19.69
C VAL A 287 1.44 4.76 -20.58
N TYR A 288 2.72 4.59 -20.85
CA TYR A 288 3.46 5.28 -21.90
C TYR A 288 4.45 4.32 -22.57
N ILE A 289 5.05 4.71 -23.68
CA ILE A 289 5.98 3.88 -24.43
C ILE A 289 7.36 4.55 -24.48
N VAL A 290 8.40 3.78 -24.15
CA VAL A 290 9.83 4.15 -24.32
C VAL A 290 10.53 3.02 -25.04
N ASP A 291 11.26 3.30 -26.11
CA ASP A 291 11.98 2.33 -26.93
C ASP A 291 11.10 1.11 -27.33
N ASP A 292 9.87 1.37 -27.77
CA ASP A 292 8.86 0.38 -28.14
C ASP A 292 8.42 -0.56 -26.99
N VAL A 293 8.75 -0.26 -25.75
CA VAL A 293 8.35 -1.01 -24.54
C VAL A 293 7.27 -0.25 -23.79
N VAL A 294 6.17 -0.94 -23.46
CA VAL A 294 5.04 -0.37 -22.70
C VAL A 294 5.40 -0.28 -21.23
N HIS A 295 5.28 0.89 -20.63
CA HIS A 295 5.50 1.14 -19.21
C HIS A 295 4.17 1.37 -18.50
N TYR A 296 3.85 0.52 -17.54
CA TYR A 296 2.75 0.71 -16.59
C TYR A 296 3.36 1.07 -15.23
N ALA A 297 3.18 2.32 -14.82
CA ALA A 297 3.78 2.87 -13.60
C ALA A 297 2.75 3.70 -12.79
N VAL A 298 1.56 3.12 -12.61
CA VAL A 298 0.45 3.79 -11.91
C VAL A 298 0.71 3.85 -10.42
N ALA A 299 0.77 5.06 -9.88
CA ALA A 299 0.83 5.28 -8.44
C ALA A 299 -0.46 4.80 -7.76
N ASN A 300 -0.32 4.22 -6.56
CA ASN A 300 -1.46 3.69 -5.81
C ASN A 300 -2.28 2.62 -6.56
N MET A 301 -1.61 1.66 -7.20
CA MET A 301 -2.26 0.55 -7.92
C MET A 301 -3.45 -0.07 -7.17
N PRO A 302 -3.39 -0.35 -5.84
CA PRO A 302 -4.49 -0.95 -5.10
C PRO A 302 -5.78 -0.11 -5.08
N GLY A 303 -5.70 1.18 -5.36
CA GLY A 303 -6.86 2.08 -5.47
C GLY A 303 -7.83 1.72 -6.60
N ALA A 304 -7.34 1.06 -7.66
CA ALA A 304 -8.20 0.62 -8.78
C ALA A 304 -9.13 -0.55 -8.44
N VAL A 305 -8.86 -1.27 -7.36
CA VAL A 305 -9.71 -2.39 -6.88
C VAL A 305 -10.17 -2.14 -5.44
N PRO A 306 -10.93 -1.05 -5.21
CA PRO A 306 -11.21 -0.54 -3.86
C PRO A 306 -11.91 -1.56 -2.97
N ARG A 307 -12.81 -2.39 -3.53
CA ARG A 307 -13.49 -3.44 -2.77
C ARG A 307 -12.50 -4.46 -2.20
N THR A 308 -11.67 -5.08 -3.05
CA THR A 308 -10.66 -6.05 -2.61
C THR A 308 -9.67 -5.43 -1.63
N SER A 309 -9.19 -4.23 -1.95
CA SER A 309 -8.19 -3.52 -1.15
C SER A 309 -8.72 -3.13 0.23
N THR A 310 -9.97 -2.65 0.33
CA THR A 310 -10.59 -2.29 1.60
C THR A 310 -10.73 -3.51 2.50
N TYR A 311 -11.30 -4.62 2.00
CA TYR A 311 -11.45 -5.82 2.83
C TYR A 311 -10.10 -6.40 3.25
N ALA A 312 -9.12 -6.44 2.35
CA ALA A 312 -7.77 -6.91 2.67
C ALA A 312 -7.10 -6.06 3.75
N LEU A 313 -7.19 -4.73 3.63
CA LEU A 313 -6.64 -3.79 4.61
C LEU A 313 -7.38 -3.89 5.94
N ASN A 314 -8.72 -3.86 5.90
CA ASN A 314 -9.53 -3.83 7.10
C ASN A 314 -9.39 -5.10 7.95
N ASN A 315 -9.21 -6.27 7.32
CA ASN A 315 -8.89 -7.51 8.03
C ASN A 315 -7.58 -7.41 8.83
N ALA A 316 -6.60 -6.64 8.34
CA ALA A 316 -5.34 -6.43 9.03
C ALA A 316 -5.41 -5.32 10.10
N THR A 317 -6.15 -4.23 9.82
CA THR A 317 -6.22 -3.07 10.71
C THR A 317 -7.18 -3.26 11.88
N LEU A 318 -8.25 -4.05 11.71
CA LEU A 318 -9.32 -4.22 12.71
C LEU A 318 -8.82 -4.61 14.11
N PRO A 319 -7.88 -5.55 14.29
CA PRO A 319 -7.38 -5.88 15.63
C PRO A 319 -6.75 -4.69 16.35
N PHE A 320 -6.03 -3.83 15.63
CA PHE A 320 -5.41 -2.63 16.17
C PHE A 320 -6.45 -1.54 16.45
N ILE A 321 -7.45 -1.38 15.57
CA ILE A 321 -8.56 -0.44 15.78
C ILE A 321 -9.35 -0.82 17.03
N VAL A 322 -9.65 -2.11 17.22
CA VAL A 322 -10.30 -2.62 18.42
C VAL A 322 -9.48 -2.34 19.67
N SER A 323 -8.16 -2.61 19.62
CA SER A 323 -7.27 -2.33 20.75
C SER A 323 -7.24 -0.84 21.11
N LEU A 324 -7.14 0.04 20.12
CA LEU A 324 -7.20 1.50 20.30
C LEU A 324 -8.55 1.95 20.85
N ALA A 325 -9.64 1.34 20.40
CA ALA A 325 -10.99 1.68 20.82
C ALA A 325 -11.28 1.23 22.26
N ASP A 326 -10.90 0.00 22.61
CA ASP A 326 -11.16 -0.61 23.93
C ASP A 326 -10.29 0.02 25.04
N LEU A 327 -8.99 0.23 24.75
CA LEU A 327 -8.00 0.64 25.76
C LEU A 327 -7.72 2.14 25.77
N GLY A 328 -8.06 2.85 24.69
CA GLY A 328 -7.53 4.19 24.42
C GLY A 328 -6.10 4.17 23.87
N PRO A 329 -5.65 5.29 23.23
CA PRO A 329 -4.36 5.31 22.50
C PRO A 329 -3.18 5.05 23.42
N ARG A 330 -3.13 5.66 24.60
CA ARG A 330 -2.01 5.47 25.54
C ARG A 330 -1.83 4.01 25.96
N ALA A 331 -2.88 3.37 26.45
CA ALA A 331 -2.78 2.00 26.95
C ALA A 331 -2.55 0.99 25.81
N ALA A 332 -3.15 1.22 24.64
CA ALA A 332 -2.94 0.37 23.46
C ALA A 332 -1.48 0.42 22.97
N LEU A 333 -0.87 1.62 22.91
CA LEU A 333 0.53 1.79 22.51
C LEU A 333 1.51 1.20 23.54
N LEU A 334 1.19 1.26 24.83
CA LEU A 334 1.99 0.64 25.90
C LEU A 334 1.88 -0.90 25.88
N ALA A 335 0.69 -1.43 25.57
CA ALA A 335 0.44 -2.87 25.58
C ALA A 335 0.99 -3.59 24.31
N ASN A 336 1.12 -2.89 23.20
CA ASN A 336 1.53 -3.50 21.94
C ASN A 336 2.77 -2.79 21.35
N PRO A 337 3.98 -3.42 21.43
CA PRO A 337 5.21 -2.83 20.93
C PRO A 337 5.20 -2.61 19.40
N HIS A 338 4.42 -3.37 18.66
CA HIS A 338 4.30 -3.24 17.21
C HIS A 338 3.43 -2.06 16.82
N LEU A 339 2.27 -1.88 17.48
CA LEU A 339 1.43 -0.71 17.30
C LEU A 339 2.16 0.58 17.72
N ARG A 340 2.98 0.50 18.76
CA ARG A 340 3.83 1.59 19.25
C ARG A 340 4.76 2.14 18.16
N ASN A 341 5.32 1.28 17.32
CA ASN A 341 6.15 1.68 16.18
C ASN A 341 5.34 2.46 15.12
N GLY A 342 4.01 2.34 15.16
CA GLY A 342 3.10 3.12 14.32
C GLY A 342 3.00 4.59 14.69
N LEU A 343 3.37 5.00 15.92
CA LEU A 343 3.25 6.39 16.34
C LEU A 343 4.28 7.25 15.61
N ASN A 344 3.82 8.23 14.84
CA ASN A 344 4.68 9.12 14.06
C ASN A 344 4.72 10.55 14.62
N VAL A 345 3.55 11.08 14.97
CA VAL A 345 3.40 12.43 15.53
C VAL A 345 2.43 12.39 16.68
N SER A 346 2.73 13.08 17.78
CA SER A 346 1.79 13.26 18.91
C SER A 346 2.16 14.46 19.75
N ALA A 347 1.16 15.13 20.30
CA ALA A 347 1.32 16.30 21.18
C ALA A 347 2.27 17.36 20.60
N GLY A 348 2.21 17.58 19.30
CA GLY A 348 3.02 18.57 18.60
C GLY A 348 4.47 18.16 18.36
N LYS A 349 4.81 16.86 18.49
CA LYS A 349 6.18 16.33 18.36
C LYS A 349 6.25 15.21 17.35
N VAL A 350 7.37 15.12 16.63
CA VAL A 350 7.71 14.01 15.74
C VAL A 350 8.48 12.96 16.56
N VAL A 351 8.03 11.70 16.53
CA VAL A 351 8.63 10.57 17.25
C VAL A 351 9.15 9.47 16.33
N GLU A 352 8.87 9.58 15.01
CA GLU A 352 9.35 8.64 14.01
C GLU A 352 10.70 9.11 13.45
N PRO A 353 11.79 8.30 13.57
CA PRO A 353 13.15 8.74 13.24
C PRO A 353 13.36 9.15 11.77
N HIS A 354 12.77 8.41 10.82
CA HIS A 354 12.96 8.72 9.39
C HIS A 354 12.26 10.03 9.00
N VAL A 355 11.09 10.32 9.55
CA VAL A 355 10.38 11.59 9.35
C VAL A 355 11.18 12.74 9.95
N ALA A 356 11.66 12.57 11.19
CA ALA A 356 12.47 13.59 11.87
C ALA A 356 13.74 13.92 11.06
N HIS A 357 14.47 12.88 10.60
CA HIS A 357 15.67 13.05 9.79
C HIS A 357 15.37 13.71 8.43
N ALA A 358 14.37 13.23 7.70
CA ALA A 358 14.06 13.71 6.36
C ALA A 358 13.62 15.19 6.34
N LEU A 359 12.91 15.63 7.37
CA LEU A 359 12.32 16.97 7.43
C LEU A 359 13.01 17.92 8.43
N GLY A 360 14.06 17.47 9.10
CA GLY A 360 14.85 18.29 10.02
C GLY A 360 14.15 18.63 11.34
N TYR A 361 13.24 17.76 11.80
CA TYR A 361 12.62 17.89 13.13
C TYR A 361 13.52 17.31 14.21
N ASP A 362 13.44 17.88 15.43
CA ASP A 362 14.00 17.25 16.62
C ASP A 362 13.22 15.98 16.93
N LEU A 363 13.93 14.85 17.03
CA LEU A 363 13.33 13.58 17.39
C LEU A 363 12.95 13.58 18.86
N ALA A 364 11.65 13.48 19.15
CA ALA A 364 11.17 13.36 20.52
C ALA A 364 11.27 11.92 21.03
N ASP A 365 11.44 11.77 22.35
CA ASP A 365 11.45 10.47 22.99
C ASP A 365 10.06 9.83 22.97
N LEU A 366 9.97 8.64 22.38
CA LEU A 366 8.73 7.91 22.15
C LEU A 366 8.04 7.53 23.46
N ASP A 367 8.78 7.05 24.46
CA ASP A 367 8.21 6.62 25.75
C ASP A 367 7.60 7.80 26.52
N THR A 368 8.35 8.87 26.62
CA THR A 368 7.88 10.10 27.27
C THR A 368 6.66 10.67 26.58
N THR A 369 6.63 10.63 25.24
CA THR A 369 5.49 11.12 24.44
C THR A 369 4.25 10.26 24.69
N ILE A 370 4.34 8.93 24.67
CA ILE A 370 3.21 8.03 24.96
C ILE A 370 2.70 8.25 26.38
N LEU A 371 3.61 8.39 27.36
CA LEU A 371 3.22 8.63 28.76
C LEU A 371 2.50 9.97 28.96
N SER A 372 2.71 10.95 28.09
CA SER A 372 2.04 12.25 28.12
C SER A 372 0.62 12.23 27.55
N LEU A 373 0.23 11.17 26.81
CA LEU A 373 -1.14 11.02 26.30
C LEU A 373 -2.15 10.93 27.44
N ALA A 374 -3.36 11.42 27.21
CA ALA A 374 -4.48 11.26 28.13
C ALA A 374 -4.74 9.77 28.43
N ALA A 375 -5.10 9.49 29.69
CA ALA A 375 -5.38 8.13 30.15
C ALA A 375 -6.72 7.60 29.60
#